data_b41cf4c3bb7a5866e776a56c9879df52
#
_entry.id   b41cf4c3bb7a5866e776a56c9879df52
#
_cell.length_a   1.000
_cell.length_b   1.000
_cell.length_c   1.000
_cell.angle_alpha   90.00
_cell.angle_beta   90.00
_cell.angle_gamma   90.00
#
_symmetry.space_group_name_H-M   'P 1'
#
loop_
_entity.id
_entity.type
_entity.pdbx_description
1 polymer ?
#
loop_
_entity_poly.entity_id
_entity_poly.type
_entity_poly.pdbx_seq_one_letter_code
_entity_poly.pdbx_strand_id
1 'polypeptide(L)'
;MSKLETNTIDTVSGTSTLQVGSTNTSTITLGVSGDTINVPSGVTIANSGTATGFGANTPAFSAYAGSDQNGLTDDTYTKLAMNTEFYDTDGKYDTGNYRFTPTVAGKYNFGACVYIDGSTAFTSVNLALYKNGSQLFYVSESVDSTTASTINATIELDDNDYVELYAKADVDGGGTWNLNQDGTTANNRCFWFGYKLIG
;
A
#
# COMPACT_ATOMS: atom_id res chain seq x y z
N MET A 1 12.94 17.98 -44.54
CA MET A 1 13.34 17.61 -43.17
C MET A 1 14.87 17.59 -43.13
N SER A 2 15.47 18.22 -42.13
CA SER A 2 16.92 18.12 -41.93
C SER A 2 17.18 16.92 -41.04
N LYS A 3 18.16 16.09 -41.37
CA LYS A 3 18.56 14.90 -40.64
C LYS A 3 20.05 14.98 -40.35
N LEU A 4 20.47 14.71 -39.11
CA LEU A 4 21.86 14.52 -38.75
C LEU A 4 22.08 13.01 -38.54
N GLU A 5 22.96 12.40 -39.31
CA GLU A 5 23.37 11.03 -39.16
C GLU A 5 24.81 11.00 -38.61
N THR A 6 24.97 10.52 -37.37
CA THR A 6 26.27 10.43 -36.73
C THR A 6 26.27 9.29 -35.71
N ASN A 7 27.41 8.63 -35.49
CA ASN A 7 27.57 7.58 -34.48
C ASN A 7 27.83 8.17 -33.08
N THR A 8 28.24 9.42 -33.00
CA THR A 8 28.56 10.09 -31.72
C THR A 8 28.24 11.57 -31.79
N ILE A 9 27.62 12.10 -30.75
CA ILE A 9 27.46 13.51 -30.49
C ILE A 9 28.23 13.84 -29.22
N ASP A 10 29.23 14.65 -29.30
CA ASP A 10 30.10 15.02 -28.19
C ASP A 10 30.23 16.53 -28.05
N THR A 11 30.69 16.99 -26.90
CA THR A 11 30.95 18.40 -26.65
C THR A 11 32.23 18.86 -27.35
N VAL A 12 32.26 20.14 -27.80
CA VAL A 12 33.49 20.74 -28.27
C VAL A 12 34.47 20.90 -27.12
N SER A 13 35.75 20.69 -27.38
CA SER A 13 36.82 20.86 -26.40
C SER A 13 36.68 22.19 -25.62
N GLY A 14 36.71 22.11 -24.30
CA GLY A 14 36.55 23.29 -23.41
C GLY A 14 35.11 23.58 -22.96
N THR A 15 34.11 22.80 -23.39
CA THR A 15 32.74 22.90 -22.88
C THR A 15 32.38 21.61 -22.13
N SER A 16 31.64 21.74 -21.02
CA SER A 16 31.18 20.59 -20.22
C SER A 16 29.68 20.29 -20.41
N THR A 17 29.00 21.01 -21.28
CA THR A 17 27.55 20.91 -21.49
C THR A 17 27.21 20.67 -22.94
N LEU A 18 26.45 19.62 -23.22
CA LEU A 18 25.73 19.42 -24.48
C LEU A 18 24.26 19.77 -24.27
N GLN A 19 23.79 20.88 -24.87
CA GLN A 19 22.39 21.24 -24.82
C GLN A 19 21.64 20.63 -26.01
N VAL A 20 20.58 19.86 -25.74
CA VAL A 20 19.64 19.33 -26.74
C VAL A 20 18.30 20.01 -26.54
N GLY A 21 17.85 20.76 -27.54
CA GLY A 21 16.62 21.56 -27.48
C GLY A 21 16.88 23.06 -27.28
N SER A 22 15.84 23.84 -27.48
CA SER A 22 15.86 25.31 -27.39
C SER A 22 14.55 25.78 -26.70
N THR A 23 14.40 27.09 -26.54
CA THR A 23 13.17 27.73 -26.04
C THR A 23 11.90 27.38 -26.82
N ASN A 24 12.05 26.99 -28.08
CA ASN A 24 10.93 26.63 -28.97
C ASN A 24 10.75 25.10 -29.14
N THR A 25 11.57 24.30 -28.47
CA THR A 25 11.45 22.83 -28.55
C THR A 25 10.37 22.34 -27.57
N SER A 26 9.27 21.84 -28.11
CA SER A 26 8.16 21.31 -27.29
C SER A 26 8.37 19.86 -26.87
N THR A 27 9.09 19.08 -27.69
CA THR A 27 9.31 17.66 -27.42
C THR A 27 10.68 17.21 -27.90
N ILE A 28 11.39 16.46 -27.08
CA ILE A 28 12.62 15.74 -27.47
C ILE A 28 12.31 14.24 -27.26
N THR A 29 12.33 13.47 -28.35
CA THR A 29 12.16 12.03 -28.30
C THR A 29 13.51 11.36 -28.40
N LEU A 30 13.86 10.55 -27.39
CA LEU A 30 15.10 9.77 -27.36
C LEU A 30 14.71 8.29 -27.50
N GLY A 31 14.99 7.73 -28.69
CA GLY A 31 14.67 6.34 -29.00
C GLY A 31 13.21 6.09 -29.45
N VAL A 32 12.95 4.85 -29.83
CA VAL A 32 11.64 4.29 -30.20
C VAL A 32 11.39 3.02 -29.40
N SER A 33 10.21 2.40 -29.57
CA SER A 33 9.89 1.16 -28.87
C SER A 33 10.98 0.09 -29.11
N GLY A 34 11.52 -0.45 -28.01
CA GLY A 34 12.61 -1.43 -28.01
C GLY A 34 14.01 -0.84 -27.80
N ASP A 35 14.18 0.48 -27.87
CA ASP A 35 15.46 1.14 -27.61
C ASP A 35 15.72 1.26 -26.11
N THR A 36 17.00 1.25 -25.74
CA THR A 36 17.47 1.46 -24.38
C THR A 36 18.22 2.78 -24.25
N ILE A 37 17.84 3.60 -23.28
CA ILE A 37 18.64 4.76 -22.86
C ILE A 37 19.50 4.31 -21.66
N ASN A 38 20.80 4.14 -21.90
CA ASN A 38 21.73 3.74 -20.85
C ASN A 38 22.26 4.96 -20.09
N VAL A 39 22.03 5.01 -18.80
CA VAL A 39 22.61 5.99 -17.88
C VAL A 39 23.64 5.27 -17.01
N PRO A 40 24.95 5.43 -17.26
CA PRO A 40 26.00 4.71 -16.55
C PRO A 40 26.02 5.02 -15.04
N SER A 41 26.68 4.15 -14.28
CA SER A 41 26.92 4.38 -12.85
C SER A 41 27.65 5.70 -12.61
N GLY A 42 27.20 6.45 -11.59
CA GLY A 42 27.75 7.75 -11.24
C GLY A 42 27.16 8.94 -12.01
N VAL A 43 26.26 8.68 -12.99
CA VAL A 43 25.54 9.74 -13.73
C VAL A 43 24.21 10.03 -13.03
N THR A 44 23.87 11.31 -12.92
CA THR A 44 22.60 11.77 -12.32
C THR A 44 21.63 12.26 -13.39
N ILE A 45 20.38 11.83 -13.31
CA ILE A 45 19.27 12.45 -14.04
C ILE A 45 18.65 13.52 -13.12
N ALA A 46 18.97 14.80 -13.34
CA ALA A 46 18.36 15.90 -12.61
C ALA A 46 17.04 16.29 -13.30
N ASN A 47 15.92 16.00 -12.67
CA ASN A 47 14.59 16.37 -13.16
C ASN A 47 13.98 17.46 -12.26
N SER A 48 13.77 18.65 -12.81
CA SER A 48 13.07 19.77 -12.13
C SER A 48 11.60 19.88 -12.54
N GLY A 49 11.17 19.08 -13.52
CA GLY A 49 9.78 19.00 -13.97
C GLY A 49 9.04 17.80 -13.43
N THR A 50 7.89 17.49 -14.02
CA THR A 50 7.15 16.26 -13.71
C THR A 50 7.75 15.09 -14.48
N ALA A 51 8.19 14.06 -13.77
CA ALA A 51 8.59 12.78 -14.34
C ALA A 51 7.38 11.84 -14.42
N THR A 52 7.09 11.33 -15.63
CA THR A 52 6.03 10.34 -15.85
C THR A 52 6.63 9.05 -16.40
N GLY A 53 5.97 7.92 -16.16
CA GLY A 53 6.45 6.61 -16.62
C GLY A 53 7.54 5.97 -15.76
N PHE A 54 7.97 6.64 -14.69
CA PHE A 54 8.78 6.00 -13.63
C PHE A 54 7.84 5.22 -12.70
N GLY A 55 8.33 4.14 -12.10
CA GLY A 55 7.53 3.31 -11.21
C GLY A 55 6.82 4.14 -10.13
N ALA A 56 5.55 3.84 -9.89
CA ALA A 56 4.75 4.45 -8.83
C ALA A 56 4.43 3.40 -7.75
N ASN A 57 4.18 3.86 -6.52
CA ASN A 57 3.71 2.98 -5.44
C ASN A 57 2.20 2.68 -5.57
N THR A 58 1.73 2.42 -6.80
CA THR A 58 0.34 2.07 -7.10
C THR A 58 0.25 0.66 -7.66
N PRO A 59 -0.87 -0.03 -7.43
CA PRO A 59 -2.05 0.43 -6.68
C PRO A 59 -1.75 0.63 -5.19
N ALA A 60 -2.46 1.59 -4.59
CA ALA A 60 -2.37 1.92 -3.18
C ALA A 60 -3.73 2.31 -2.63
N PHE A 61 -4.02 1.93 -1.39
CA PHE A 61 -5.27 2.27 -0.72
C PHE A 61 -5.04 2.61 0.76
N SER A 62 -6.00 3.30 1.33
CA SER A 62 -6.16 3.43 2.78
C SER A 62 -7.66 3.41 3.11
N ALA A 63 -8.05 2.54 4.04
CA ALA A 63 -9.42 2.34 4.45
C ALA A 63 -9.52 2.29 5.98
N TYR A 64 -10.71 2.55 6.49
CA TYR A 64 -11.01 2.55 7.92
C TYR A 64 -12.39 1.97 8.22
N ALA A 65 -12.62 1.58 9.47
CA ALA A 65 -13.94 1.20 9.93
C ALA A 65 -14.82 2.45 10.05
N GLY A 66 -15.88 2.56 9.25
CA GLY A 66 -16.83 3.66 9.31
C GLY A 66 -17.78 3.60 10.51
N SER A 67 -17.80 2.49 11.22
CA SER A 67 -18.58 2.26 12.44
C SER A 67 -17.98 1.13 13.26
N ASP A 68 -18.39 1.01 14.52
CA ASP A 68 -18.06 -0.13 15.35
C ASP A 68 -18.56 -1.45 14.75
N GLN A 69 -17.81 -2.51 14.99
CA GLN A 69 -18.22 -3.89 14.70
C GLN A 69 -18.34 -4.62 16.04
N ASN A 70 -19.57 -4.76 16.52
CA ASN A 70 -19.86 -5.17 17.89
C ASN A 70 -20.27 -6.64 18.00
N GLY A 71 -20.10 -7.22 19.18
CA GLY A 71 -20.59 -8.55 19.52
C GLY A 71 -19.88 -9.67 18.77
N LEU A 72 -18.60 -9.51 18.50
CA LEU A 72 -17.78 -10.50 17.80
C LEU A 72 -17.51 -11.70 18.69
N THR A 73 -17.47 -12.87 18.06
CA THR A 73 -17.38 -14.15 18.76
C THR A 73 -15.99 -14.32 19.38
N ASP A 74 -15.97 -14.73 20.64
CA ASP A 74 -14.80 -15.11 21.40
C ASP A 74 -13.95 -16.15 20.66
N ASP A 75 -12.62 -16.01 20.78
CA ASP A 75 -11.58 -16.90 20.22
C ASP A 75 -11.79 -17.26 18.73
N THR A 76 -12.45 -16.39 17.99
CA THR A 76 -12.76 -16.62 16.56
C THR A 76 -12.22 -15.50 15.68
N TYR A 77 -11.39 -15.86 14.68
CA TYR A 77 -10.94 -14.91 13.69
C TYR A 77 -12.12 -14.33 12.89
N THR A 78 -12.29 -13.05 12.99
CA THR A 78 -13.35 -12.31 12.28
C THR A 78 -12.74 -11.29 11.34
N LYS A 79 -13.25 -11.23 10.11
CA LYS A 79 -12.85 -10.22 9.14
C LYS A 79 -13.29 -8.84 9.63
N LEU A 80 -12.36 -7.88 9.58
CA LEU A 80 -12.64 -6.52 10.01
C LEU A 80 -13.28 -5.71 8.89
N ALA A 81 -14.39 -5.06 9.22
CA ALA A 81 -15.19 -4.28 8.29
C ALA A 81 -14.60 -2.88 8.06
N MET A 82 -13.50 -2.80 7.35
CA MET A 82 -12.89 -1.54 6.91
C MET A 82 -13.66 -1.01 5.68
N ASN A 83 -14.85 -0.50 5.92
CA ASN A 83 -15.86 -0.25 4.90
C ASN A 83 -15.85 1.17 4.30
N THR A 84 -14.90 1.99 4.70
CA THR A 84 -14.79 3.38 4.23
C THR A 84 -13.36 3.68 3.80
N GLU A 85 -13.22 4.31 2.66
CA GLU A 85 -11.90 4.67 2.11
C GLU A 85 -11.50 6.10 2.47
N PHE A 86 -10.22 6.32 2.76
CA PHE A 86 -9.59 7.62 2.63
C PHE A 86 -9.18 7.86 1.17
N TYR A 87 -8.61 6.85 0.53
CA TYR A 87 -8.28 6.85 -0.89
C TYR A 87 -8.09 5.41 -1.40
N ASP A 88 -8.33 5.23 -2.69
CA ASP A 88 -7.93 4.09 -3.50
C ASP A 88 -7.48 4.60 -4.87
N THR A 89 -6.20 4.45 -5.22
CA THR A 89 -5.62 5.06 -6.42
C THR A 89 -6.08 4.40 -7.72
N ASP A 90 -6.42 3.13 -7.68
CA ASP A 90 -6.68 2.33 -8.86
C ASP A 90 -7.99 1.50 -8.76
N GLY A 91 -8.82 1.78 -7.76
CA GLY A 91 -10.06 1.05 -7.52
C GLY A 91 -9.84 -0.43 -7.20
N LYS A 92 -8.84 -0.74 -6.35
CA LYS A 92 -8.45 -2.12 -6.02
C LYS A 92 -8.82 -2.56 -4.62
N TYR A 93 -9.34 -1.65 -3.82
CA TYR A 93 -9.94 -1.96 -2.55
C TYR A 93 -11.45 -2.12 -2.68
N ASP A 94 -11.99 -3.20 -2.14
CA ASP A 94 -13.43 -3.51 -2.16
C ASP A 94 -14.00 -3.26 -0.75
N THR A 95 -14.72 -2.14 -0.59
CA THR A 95 -15.38 -1.77 0.67
C THR A 95 -16.55 -2.67 1.05
N GLY A 96 -17.11 -3.43 0.11
CA GLY A 96 -18.19 -4.39 0.36
C GLY A 96 -17.67 -5.74 0.86
N ASN A 97 -16.49 -6.14 0.38
CA ASN A 97 -15.84 -7.38 0.78
C ASN A 97 -14.63 -7.15 1.72
N TYR A 98 -14.29 -5.89 2.04
CA TYR A 98 -13.20 -5.50 2.94
C TYR A 98 -11.86 -6.14 2.56
N ARG A 99 -11.50 -6.03 1.28
CA ARG A 99 -10.29 -6.67 0.76
C ARG A 99 -9.61 -5.84 -0.32
N PHE A 100 -8.31 -6.00 -0.43
CA PHE A 100 -7.50 -5.44 -1.50
C PHE A 100 -7.14 -6.53 -2.51
N THR A 101 -7.37 -6.28 -3.82
CA THR A 101 -7.07 -7.21 -4.91
C THR A 101 -6.30 -6.47 -5.99
N PRO A 102 -4.95 -6.55 -6.06
CA PRO A 102 -4.17 -5.89 -7.09
C PRO A 102 -4.40 -6.54 -8.46
N THR A 103 -4.16 -5.76 -9.51
CA THR A 103 -4.08 -6.24 -10.90
C THR A 103 -2.67 -6.20 -11.46
N VAL A 104 -1.69 -5.87 -10.62
CA VAL A 104 -0.27 -5.79 -10.97
C VAL A 104 0.51 -6.63 -9.98
N ALA A 105 1.18 -7.67 -10.46
CA ALA A 105 2.04 -8.49 -9.61
C ALA A 105 3.18 -7.67 -9.01
N GLY A 106 3.66 -8.06 -7.84
CA GLY A 106 4.79 -7.43 -7.17
C GLY A 106 4.74 -7.51 -5.66
N LYS A 107 5.64 -6.77 -5.01
CA LYS A 107 5.71 -6.68 -3.56
C LYS A 107 4.87 -5.52 -3.07
N TYR A 108 4.07 -5.79 -2.06
CA TYR A 108 3.16 -4.83 -1.43
C TYR A 108 3.45 -4.73 0.06
N ASN A 109 3.50 -3.52 0.58
CA ASN A 109 3.53 -3.30 2.02
C ASN A 109 2.12 -3.04 2.53
N PHE A 110 1.73 -3.70 3.62
CA PHE A 110 0.47 -3.51 4.32
C PHE A 110 0.73 -3.13 5.76
N GLY A 111 -0.07 -2.19 6.27
CA GLY A 111 -0.05 -1.82 7.66
C GLY A 111 -1.46 -1.57 8.19
N ALA A 112 -1.71 -1.95 9.44
CA ALA A 112 -2.99 -1.73 10.10
C ALA A 112 -2.81 -1.33 11.56
N CYS A 113 -3.75 -0.55 12.05
CA CYS A 113 -3.97 -0.29 13.46
C CYS A 113 -5.45 -0.51 13.76
N VAL A 114 -5.74 -1.23 14.83
CA VAL A 114 -7.11 -1.48 15.27
C VAL A 114 -7.22 -1.27 16.77
N TYR A 115 -8.36 -0.79 17.21
CA TYR A 115 -8.70 -0.66 18.61
C TYR A 115 -9.80 -1.65 18.95
N ILE A 116 -9.51 -2.52 19.91
CA ILE A 116 -10.37 -3.63 20.30
C ILE A 116 -10.72 -3.44 21.77
N ASP A 117 -11.99 -3.60 22.10
CA ASP A 117 -12.48 -3.67 23.48
C ASP A 117 -13.33 -4.92 23.72
N GLY A 118 -13.45 -5.31 24.96
CA GLY A 118 -14.23 -6.48 25.38
C GLY A 118 -15.00 -6.23 26.66
N SER A 119 -15.89 -7.15 26.96
CA SER A 119 -16.68 -7.13 28.20
C SER A 119 -15.85 -7.38 29.46
N THR A 120 -14.74 -8.10 29.31
CA THR A 120 -13.77 -8.44 30.37
C THR A 120 -12.35 -8.36 29.81
N ALA A 121 -11.34 -8.71 30.61
CA ALA A 121 -9.95 -8.80 30.15
C ALA A 121 -9.78 -9.82 29.02
N PHE A 122 -8.74 -9.61 28.22
CA PHE A 122 -8.35 -10.55 27.17
C PHE A 122 -7.22 -11.46 27.64
N THR A 123 -7.33 -12.75 27.34
CA THR A 123 -6.19 -13.68 27.41
C THR A 123 -5.20 -13.38 26.28
N SER A 124 -5.72 -13.09 25.10
CA SER A 124 -4.92 -12.66 23.96
C SER A 124 -5.75 -11.87 22.94
N VAL A 125 -5.10 -10.97 22.21
CA VAL A 125 -5.63 -10.32 21.01
C VAL A 125 -4.68 -10.60 19.87
N ASN A 126 -5.22 -11.07 18.75
CA ASN A 126 -4.47 -11.36 17.54
C ASN A 126 -4.98 -10.49 16.39
N LEU A 127 -4.08 -9.80 15.70
CA LEU A 127 -4.35 -9.11 14.45
C LEU A 127 -3.64 -9.84 13.32
N ALA A 128 -4.33 -10.14 12.23
CA ALA A 128 -3.82 -11.03 11.18
C ALA A 128 -4.09 -10.52 9.77
N LEU A 129 -3.12 -10.74 8.87
CA LEU A 129 -3.27 -10.59 7.43
C LEU A 129 -3.52 -11.96 6.80
N TYR A 130 -4.56 -12.05 6.01
CA TYR A 130 -4.93 -13.24 5.24
C TYR A 130 -4.66 -12.99 3.76
N LYS A 131 -4.08 -13.98 3.10
CA LYS A 131 -3.93 -14.00 1.65
C LYS A 131 -4.79 -15.14 1.09
N ASN A 132 -5.68 -14.82 0.16
CA ASN A 132 -6.55 -15.80 -0.50
C ASN A 132 -7.34 -16.67 0.50
N GLY A 133 -7.85 -16.07 1.57
CA GLY A 133 -8.61 -16.75 2.62
C GLY A 133 -7.77 -17.57 3.60
N SER A 134 -6.45 -17.56 3.51
CA SER A 134 -5.54 -18.26 4.42
C SER A 134 -4.71 -17.27 5.23
N GLN A 135 -4.59 -17.52 6.54
CA GLN A 135 -3.76 -16.70 7.43
C GLN A 135 -2.29 -16.76 6.98
N LEU A 136 -1.69 -15.60 6.77
CA LEU A 136 -0.31 -15.49 6.34
C LEU A 136 0.61 -14.93 7.45
N PHE A 137 0.21 -13.84 8.08
CA PHE A 137 0.92 -13.20 9.18
C PHE A 137 -0.05 -12.88 10.30
N TYR A 138 0.43 -12.90 11.54
CA TYR A 138 -0.31 -12.37 12.67
C TYR A 138 0.64 -11.83 13.74
N VAL A 139 0.15 -10.91 14.54
CA VAL A 139 0.72 -10.48 15.80
C VAL A 139 -0.22 -10.90 16.93
N SER A 140 0.34 -11.18 18.09
CA SER A 140 -0.44 -11.59 19.28
C SER A 140 0.04 -10.82 20.49
N GLU A 141 -0.89 -10.27 21.23
CA GLU A 141 -0.65 -9.51 22.45
C GLU A 141 -1.47 -10.10 23.59
N SER A 142 -0.88 -10.11 24.80
CA SER A 142 -1.61 -10.40 26.03
C SER A 142 -1.90 -9.06 26.70
N VAL A 143 -3.18 -8.73 26.86
CA VAL A 143 -3.60 -7.39 27.26
C VAL A 143 -4.80 -7.42 28.19
N ASP A 144 -5.07 -6.29 28.81
CA ASP A 144 -6.30 -6.02 29.55
C ASP A 144 -7.51 -5.88 28.61
N SER A 145 -8.67 -5.52 29.10
CA SER A 145 -9.96 -5.49 28.36
C SER A 145 -10.02 -4.52 27.18
N THR A 146 -8.96 -3.77 26.93
CA THR A 146 -8.90 -2.74 25.88
C THR A 146 -7.49 -2.65 25.35
N THR A 147 -7.33 -2.71 24.04
CA THR A 147 -6.01 -2.58 23.39
C THR A 147 -6.05 -1.96 22.01
N ALA A 148 -4.94 -1.34 21.61
CA ALA A 148 -4.64 -1.02 20.23
C ALA A 148 -3.59 -2.01 19.71
N SER A 149 -3.92 -2.77 18.67
CA SER A 149 -3.00 -3.69 18.03
C SER A 149 -2.59 -3.20 16.65
N THR A 150 -1.34 -3.46 16.28
CA THR A 150 -0.77 -3.04 15.00
C THR A 150 -0.07 -4.17 14.29
N ILE A 151 -0.18 -4.21 12.96
CA ILE A 151 0.56 -5.14 12.11
C ILE A 151 1.16 -4.40 10.92
N ASN A 152 2.37 -4.78 10.53
CA ASN A 152 3.00 -4.34 9.30
C ASN A 152 3.74 -5.51 8.65
N ALA A 153 3.50 -5.74 7.36
CA ALA A 153 4.18 -6.80 6.62
C ALA A 153 4.27 -6.48 5.12
N THR A 154 5.31 -7.04 4.50
CA THR A 154 5.45 -7.03 3.04
C THR A 154 5.08 -8.39 2.50
N ILE A 155 4.21 -8.40 1.49
CA ILE A 155 3.64 -9.60 0.87
C ILE A 155 3.91 -9.54 -0.64
N GLU A 156 4.34 -10.64 -1.22
CA GLU A 156 4.39 -10.80 -2.67
C GLU A 156 3.03 -11.28 -3.18
N LEU A 157 2.46 -10.53 -4.12
CA LEU A 157 1.15 -10.79 -4.70
C LEU A 157 1.25 -10.94 -6.21
N ASP A 158 0.54 -11.92 -6.76
CA ASP A 158 0.22 -11.99 -8.17
C ASP A 158 -1.03 -11.13 -8.47
N ASP A 159 -1.31 -10.90 -9.74
CA ASP A 159 -2.59 -10.34 -10.17
C ASP A 159 -3.73 -11.29 -9.74
N ASN A 160 -4.79 -10.75 -9.18
CA ASN A 160 -5.93 -11.48 -8.59
C ASN A 160 -5.71 -12.14 -7.22
N ASP A 161 -4.50 -12.14 -6.65
CA ASP A 161 -4.36 -12.42 -5.23
C ASP A 161 -5.11 -11.36 -4.42
N TYR A 162 -5.67 -11.73 -3.26
CA TYR A 162 -6.29 -10.73 -2.39
C TYR A 162 -5.79 -10.85 -0.95
N VAL A 163 -5.78 -9.69 -0.29
CA VAL A 163 -5.40 -9.56 1.13
C VAL A 163 -6.56 -9.00 1.92
N GLU A 164 -6.78 -9.55 3.10
CA GLU A 164 -7.83 -9.19 4.05
C GLU A 164 -7.26 -9.03 5.44
N LEU A 165 -7.88 -8.16 6.24
CA LEU A 165 -7.53 -7.94 7.63
C LEU A 165 -8.51 -8.66 8.55
N TYR A 166 -7.97 -9.47 9.46
CA TYR A 166 -8.74 -10.22 10.47
C TYR A 166 -8.23 -9.91 11.87
N ALA A 167 -9.10 -10.01 12.85
CA ALA A 167 -8.71 -10.03 14.24
C ALA A 167 -9.44 -11.15 15.00
N LYS A 168 -8.86 -11.51 16.14
CA LYS A 168 -9.40 -12.44 17.11
C LYS A 168 -9.06 -11.94 18.51
N ALA A 169 -10.00 -11.99 19.41
CA ALA A 169 -9.74 -11.79 20.82
C ALA A 169 -10.25 -13.01 21.62
N ASP A 170 -9.41 -13.51 22.52
CA ASP A 170 -9.74 -14.53 23.51
C ASP A 170 -10.12 -13.80 24.80
N VAL A 171 -11.42 -13.76 25.10
CA VAL A 171 -12.02 -13.02 26.21
C VAL A 171 -12.02 -13.88 27.47
N ASP A 172 -11.40 -13.41 28.54
CA ASP A 172 -11.29 -14.18 29.79
C ASP A 172 -12.69 -14.52 30.35
N GLY A 173 -12.92 -15.82 30.56
CA GLY A 173 -14.20 -16.35 30.97
C GLY A 173 -15.27 -16.44 29.88
N GLY A 174 -14.92 -16.19 28.63
CA GLY A 174 -15.81 -16.12 27.47
C GLY A 174 -16.59 -14.81 27.38
N GLY A 175 -17.17 -14.52 26.25
CA GLY A 175 -17.92 -13.29 26.03
C GLY A 175 -17.90 -12.82 24.59
N THR A 176 -17.92 -11.53 24.39
CA THR A 176 -17.78 -10.91 23.08
C THR A 176 -16.77 -9.78 23.11
N TRP A 177 -16.22 -9.48 21.95
CA TRP A 177 -15.33 -8.36 21.75
C TRP A 177 -15.84 -7.46 20.63
N ASN A 178 -15.30 -6.27 20.51
CA ASN A 178 -15.70 -5.30 19.53
C ASN A 178 -14.48 -4.70 18.85
N LEU A 179 -14.60 -4.39 17.56
CA LEU A 179 -13.78 -3.39 16.90
C LEU A 179 -14.39 -2.02 17.20
N ASN A 180 -13.69 -1.20 17.96
CA ASN A 180 -14.22 0.07 18.42
C ASN A 180 -13.62 1.24 17.65
N GLN A 181 -14.46 1.90 16.86
CA GLN A 181 -14.13 3.01 16.00
C GLN A 181 -14.56 4.32 16.64
N ASP A 182 -14.13 5.00 17.41
CA ASP A 182 -14.46 6.26 18.10
C ASP A 182 -15.55 7.19 17.48
N GLY A 183 -16.33 6.70 16.57
CA GLY A 183 -17.54 7.34 16.03
C GLY A 183 -17.37 8.66 15.29
N THR A 184 -16.14 9.17 15.11
CA THR A 184 -15.88 10.42 14.39
C THR A 184 -14.87 10.22 13.27
N THR A 185 -15.18 10.74 12.09
CA THR A 185 -14.26 10.72 10.92
C THR A 185 -12.93 11.45 11.17
N ALA A 186 -12.83 12.23 12.26
CA ALA A 186 -11.63 13.00 12.57
C ALA A 186 -10.57 12.22 13.39
N ASN A 187 -10.97 11.12 14.06
CA ASN A 187 -10.10 10.39 14.98
C ASN A 187 -10.20 8.86 14.74
N ASN A 188 -9.97 8.42 13.50
CA ASN A 188 -10.04 6.99 13.17
C ASN A 188 -8.95 6.20 13.91
N ARG A 189 -9.37 5.28 14.79
CA ARG A 189 -8.50 4.35 15.51
C ARG A 189 -8.31 3.03 14.78
N CYS A 190 -9.25 2.68 13.89
CA CYS A 190 -9.27 1.42 13.17
C CYS A 190 -9.10 1.69 11.67
N PHE A 191 -7.90 1.48 11.17
CA PHE A 191 -7.56 1.71 9.78
C PHE A 191 -6.55 0.67 9.29
N TRP A 192 -6.51 0.48 7.98
CA TRP A 192 -5.44 -0.25 7.32
C TRP A 192 -5.15 0.32 5.94
N PHE A 193 -3.98 0.05 5.45
CA PHE A 193 -3.51 0.55 4.17
C PHE A 193 -2.59 -0.46 3.50
N GLY A 194 -2.43 -0.31 2.21
CA GLY A 194 -1.46 -1.05 1.43
C GLY A 194 -1.03 -0.30 0.19
N TYR A 195 0.19 -0.55 -0.25
CA TYR A 195 0.74 0.05 -1.46
C TYR A 195 1.82 -0.82 -2.08
N LYS A 196 1.92 -0.73 -3.41
CA LYS A 196 2.97 -1.42 -4.16
C LYS A 196 4.32 -0.79 -3.87
N LEU A 197 5.32 -1.62 -3.63
CA LEU A 197 6.72 -1.18 -3.61
C LEU A 197 7.22 -0.99 -5.03
N ILE A 198 8.01 0.07 -5.24
CA ILE A 198 8.71 0.30 -6.51
C ILE A 198 9.82 -0.77 -6.62
N GLY A 199 9.83 -1.49 -7.71
CA GLY A 199 10.82 -2.54 -7.98
C GLY A 199 10.77 -2.96 -9.44
#